data_2b1d49a2ecc1324d92723e109015ddea
#
_entry.id   2b1d49a2ecc1324d92723e109015ddea
#
_cell.length_a   1.000
_cell.length_b   1.000
_cell.length_c   1.000
_cell.angle_alpha   90.00
_cell.angle_beta   90.00
_cell.angle_gamma   90.00
#
_symmetry.space_group_name_H-M   'P 1'
#
loop_
_entity.id
_entity.type
_entity.pdbx_description
1 polymer ?
#
loop_
_entity_poly.entity_id
_entity_poly.type
_entity_poly.pdbx_seq_one_letter_code
_entity_poly.pdbx_strand_id
1 'polypeptide(L)'
;MIILQSEIEISKSYTFDEQLRYEIVKSTVTNKIEPTNKNNTYRSIKPKQDENQFIDVVLKTKNLSKKEYILKDIYQGTFVINHQSYKASLAIENLKYNQISQTDTLKEDEERYIHIYCEINESNIKEQANLKLKIRNKEEVQYNFSTLQEPEVIQTQKSVGDSLNLKDSHITIDEILQTQKIEPSNKGFFYSYHPTDNDNETFVALKIELKNTSEHTIDPSEYIYCIYTINQQTIQSQIIIESDNHKSISTTGKIEPLETRTLYLAMPVKNDLLKDTGKIDMFVEGNTFEILGTQD
;
A
#
# COMPACT_ATOMS: atom_id res chain seq x y z
N MET A 1 20.66 -23.62 28.93
CA MET A 1 19.28 -23.73 28.41
C MET A 1 19.26 -22.95 27.11
N ILE A 2 19.27 -23.64 25.98
CA ILE A 2 19.17 -22.99 24.63
C ILE A 2 17.70 -22.60 24.53
N ILE A 3 17.41 -21.31 24.64
CA ILE A 3 16.08 -20.80 24.28
C ILE A 3 16.02 -20.93 22.75
N LEU A 4 15.21 -21.86 22.27
CA LEU A 4 14.88 -21.94 20.86
C LEU A 4 14.15 -20.64 20.50
N GLN A 5 14.82 -19.77 19.75
CA GLN A 5 14.19 -18.60 19.16
C GLN A 5 13.15 -19.09 18.17
N SER A 6 11.90 -18.64 18.31
CA SER A 6 10.85 -18.99 17.36
C SER A 6 11.13 -18.29 16.03
N GLU A 7 11.16 -19.06 14.95
CA GLU A 7 11.27 -18.53 13.62
C GLU A 7 9.88 -18.06 13.14
N ILE A 8 9.82 -16.86 12.60
CA ILE A 8 8.60 -16.31 12.00
C ILE A 8 8.74 -16.25 10.47
N GLU A 9 7.61 -16.39 9.81
CA GLU A 9 7.50 -16.49 8.34
C GLU A 9 6.74 -15.30 7.79
N ILE A 10 7.04 -14.91 6.56
CA ILE A 10 6.29 -13.87 5.85
C ILE A 10 4.84 -14.33 5.63
N SER A 11 3.91 -13.38 5.65
CA SER A 11 2.47 -13.59 5.42
C SER A 11 1.79 -14.54 6.41
N LYS A 12 2.44 -14.77 7.57
CA LYS A 12 1.86 -15.54 8.67
C LYS A 12 1.60 -14.62 9.86
N SER A 13 0.39 -14.70 10.38
CA SER A 13 -0.04 -13.88 11.51
C SER A 13 0.35 -14.54 12.84
N TYR A 14 0.89 -13.73 13.73
CA TYR A 14 1.32 -14.12 15.08
C TYR A 14 0.66 -13.22 16.12
N THR A 15 0.46 -13.75 17.31
CA THR A 15 -0.09 -12.99 18.44
C THR A 15 0.85 -13.08 19.62
N PHE A 16 1.15 -11.93 20.22
CA PHE A 16 1.98 -11.81 21.41
C PHE A 16 1.13 -11.39 22.62
N ASP A 17 1.11 -12.23 23.69
CA ASP A 17 0.41 -11.98 24.96
C ASP A 17 -1.06 -11.52 24.80
N GLU A 18 -1.75 -11.90 23.73
CA GLU A 18 -3.10 -11.41 23.38
C GLU A 18 -3.19 -9.87 23.27
N GLN A 19 -2.06 -9.18 23.21
CA GLN A 19 -1.99 -7.71 23.21
C GLN A 19 -1.56 -7.12 21.88
N LEU A 20 -0.81 -7.88 21.08
CA LEU A 20 -0.34 -7.47 19.75
C LEU A 20 -0.55 -8.60 18.76
N ARG A 21 -1.12 -8.32 17.62
CA ARG A 21 -1.10 -9.19 16.45
C ARG A 21 -0.16 -8.58 15.43
N TYR A 22 0.71 -9.38 14.85
CA TYR A 22 1.66 -8.90 13.85
C TYR A 22 1.87 -9.94 12.75
N GLU A 23 2.25 -9.45 11.58
CA GLU A 23 2.53 -10.22 10.38
C GLU A 23 3.62 -9.51 9.60
N ILE A 24 4.63 -10.25 9.12
CA ILE A 24 5.59 -9.70 8.15
C ILE A 24 4.91 -9.70 6.78
N VAL A 25 4.76 -8.52 6.20
CA VAL A 25 4.10 -8.35 4.89
C VAL A 25 5.09 -8.07 3.77
N LYS A 26 6.31 -7.62 4.11
CA LYS A 26 7.32 -7.28 3.12
C LYS A 26 8.71 -7.31 3.73
N SER A 27 9.69 -7.75 2.93
CA SER A 27 11.12 -7.52 3.18
C SER A 27 11.78 -7.09 1.88
N THR A 28 12.63 -6.06 1.89
CA THR A 28 13.21 -5.50 0.66
C THR A 28 14.53 -4.79 0.94
N VAL A 29 15.35 -4.67 -0.10
CA VAL A 29 16.47 -3.74 -0.16
C VAL A 29 16.03 -2.54 -1.01
N THR A 30 16.22 -1.32 -0.51
CA THR A 30 15.71 -0.12 -1.16
C THR A 30 16.60 1.10 -0.89
N ASN A 31 16.61 2.04 -1.80
CA ASN A 31 17.29 3.34 -1.63
C ASN A 31 16.45 4.37 -0.86
N LYS A 32 15.24 4.03 -0.45
CA LYS A 32 14.35 4.89 0.36
C LYS A 32 13.26 4.06 1.03
N ILE A 33 12.89 4.41 2.27
CA ILE A 33 11.70 3.89 2.93
C ILE A 33 10.51 4.76 2.51
N GLU A 34 9.51 4.15 1.94
CA GLU A 34 8.30 4.82 1.46
C GLU A 34 7.05 4.23 2.12
N PRO A 35 6.01 5.05 2.35
CA PRO A 35 4.74 4.54 2.83
C PRO A 35 4.06 3.67 1.76
N THR A 36 3.11 2.84 2.20
CA THR A 36 2.35 1.96 1.32
C THR A 36 1.52 2.75 0.31
N ASN A 37 0.88 3.83 0.78
CA ASN A 37 0.11 4.74 -0.07
C ASN A 37 0.99 5.90 -0.53
N LYS A 38 1.33 5.91 -1.82
CA LYS A 38 2.14 6.97 -2.44
C LYS A 38 1.29 8.04 -3.13
N ASN A 39 0.01 8.13 -2.76
CA ASN A 39 -0.88 9.12 -3.34
C ASN A 39 -0.51 10.54 -2.88
N ASN A 40 -0.56 11.50 -3.81
CA ASN A 40 -0.26 12.92 -3.57
C ASN A 40 1.15 13.15 -2.93
N THR A 41 1.19 13.97 -1.89
CA THR A 41 2.44 14.31 -1.20
C THR A 41 2.72 13.32 -0.09
N TYR A 42 3.67 12.42 -0.30
CA TYR A 42 4.15 11.51 0.73
C TYR A 42 5.59 11.87 1.15
N ARG A 43 6.01 11.41 2.34
CA ARG A 43 7.37 11.58 2.83
C ARG A 43 8.08 10.24 2.85
N SER A 44 9.30 10.21 2.32
CA SER A 44 10.21 9.08 2.38
C SER A 44 11.38 9.35 3.32
N ILE A 45 11.98 8.28 3.86
CA ILE A 45 13.25 8.35 4.57
C ILE A 45 14.33 7.94 3.58
N LYS A 46 15.36 8.77 3.44
CA LYS A 46 16.51 8.53 2.56
C LYS A 46 17.74 8.13 3.37
N PRO A 47 18.66 7.33 2.81
CA PRO A 47 19.94 7.06 3.43
C PRO A 47 20.71 8.37 3.68
N LYS A 48 21.63 8.33 4.65
CA LYS A 48 22.51 9.47 4.99
C LYS A 48 23.64 9.63 3.98
N GLN A 49 24.01 8.56 3.30
CA GLN A 49 25.05 8.50 2.28
C GLN A 49 24.49 7.89 1.01
N ASP A 50 24.86 8.43 -0.15
CA ASP A 50 24.29 8.03 -1.45
C ASP A 50 24.61 6.58 -1.83
N GLU A 51 25.75 6.04 -1.36
CA GLU A 51 26.17 4.66 -1.55
C GLU A 51 25.50 3.66 -0.60
N ASN A 52 24.66 4.13 0.31
CA ASN A 52 23.95 3.28 1.25
C ASN A 52 22.53 2.97 0.75
N GLN A 53 22.06 1.81 1.17
CA GLN A 53 20.68 1.37 0.99
C GLN A 53 20.07 0.98 2.34
N PHE A 54 18.77 0.81 2.35
CA PHE A 54 18.06 0.24 3.49
C PHE A 54 17.74 -1.22 3.24
N ILE A 55 17.91 -2.02 4.28
CA ILE A 55 17.17 -3.28 4.41
C ILE A 55 15.95 -2.94 5.25
N ASP A 56 14.75 -3.19 4.72
CA ASP A 56 13.46 -2.85 5.32
C ASP A 56 12.57 -4.08 5.44
N VAL A 57 12.10 -4.35 6.65
CA VAL A 57 11.10 -5.37 6.94
C VAL A 57 9.86 -4.67 7.47
N VAL A 58 8.73 -4.84 6.77
CA VAL A 58 7.47 -4.19 7.10
C VAL A 58 6.56 -5.17 7.81
N LEU A 59 6.12 -4.79 9.00
CA LEU A 59 5.15 -5.54 9.80
C LEU A 59 3.80 -4.82 9.78
N LYS A 60 2.76 -5.55 9.43
CA LYS A 60 1.38 -5.15 9.73
C LYS A 60 1.12 -5.50 11.19
N THR A 61 0.87 -4.50 12.02
CA THR A 61 0.75 -4.67 13.47
C THR A 61 -0.56 -4.09 13.96
N LYS A 62 -1.34 -4.91 14.68
CA LYS A 62 -2.56 -4.50 15.36
C LYS A 62 -2.37 -4.49 16.87
N ASN A 63 -2.73 -3.39 17.52
CA ASN A 63 -2.80 -3.30 18.97
C ASN A 63 -4.14 -3.85 19.47
N LEU A 64 -4.10 -4.98 20.16
CA LEU A 64 -5.29 -5.62 20.76
C LEU A 64 -5.52 -5.20 22.22
N SER A 65 -4.61 -4.41 22.77
CA SER A 65 -4.69 -3.98 24.18
C SER A 65 -5.43 -2.64 24.30
N LYS A 66 -5.84 -2.32 25.51
CA LYS A 66 -6.42 -1.02 25.86
C LYS A 66 -5.40 0.07 26.14
N LYS A 67 -4.15 -0.12 25.75
CA LYS A 67 -3.05 0.82 26.01
C LYS A 67 -2.45 1.28 24.69
N GLU A 68 -2.08 2.54 24.65
CA GLU A 68 -1.26 3.10 23.58
C GLU A 68 0.21 2.69 23.75
N TYR A 69 0.90 2.40 22.67
CA TYR A 69 2.31 2.02 22.66
C TYR A 69 3.13 2.94 21.78
N ILE A 70 4.29 3.37 22.27
CA ILE A 70 5.32 3.98 21.43
C ILE A 70 6.13 2.87 20.75
N LEU A 71 6.62 3.10 19.53
CA LEU A 71 7.27 2.08 18.70
C LEU A 71 8.39 1.31 19.39
N LYS A 72 9.29 2.02 20.07
CA LYS A 72 10.44 1.43 20.77
C LYS A 72 10.05 0.49 21.90
N ASP A 73 8.82 0.60 22.42
CA ASP A 73 8.29 -0.28 23.47
C ASP A 73 7.59 -1.52 22.87
N ILE A 74 7.26 -1.45 21.58
CA ILE A 74 6.71 -2.59 20.85
C ILE A 74 7.85 -3.47 20.32
N TYR A 75 8.78 -2.89 19.56
CA TYR A 75 9.82 -3.62 18.86
C TYR A 75 11.21 -3.07 19.10
N GLN A 76 12.18 -3.99 19.20
CA GLN A 76 13.61 -3.72 19.12
C GLN A 76 14.19 -4.71 18.12
N GLY A 77 14.83 -4.22 17.08
CA GLY A 77 15.37 -5.04 16.01
C GLY A 77 16.89 -4.98 15.91
N THR A 78 17.48 -6.09 15.48
CA THR A 78 18.88 -6.19 15.06
C THR A 78 18.96 -7.04 13.80
N PHE A 79 19.48 -6.46 12.73
CA PHE A 79 19.82 -7.21 11.54
C PHE A 79 21.18 -7.85 11.67
N VAL A 80 21.30 -9.12 11.30
CA VAL A 80 22.57 -9.85 11.22
C VAL A 80 22.83 -10.18 9.76
N ILE A 81 23.87 -9.59 9.19
CA ILE A 81 24.25 -9.72 7.79
C ILE A 81 25.73 -10.02 7.74
N ASN A 82 26.12 -11.13 7.14
CA ASN A 82 27.53 -11.54 7.05
C ASN A 82 28.25 -11.53 8.43
N HIS A 83 27.59 -12.05 9.48
CA HIS A 83 28.07 -12.07 10.88
C HIS A 83 28.23 -10.68 11.53
N GLN A 84 27.89 -9.60 10.86
CA GLN A 84 27.87 -8.25 11.43
C GLN A 84 26.44 -7.90 11.89
N SER A 85 26.38 -7.18 13.02
CA SER A 85 25.10 -6.79 13.61
C SER A 85 24.84 -5.31 13.38
N TYR A 86 23.66 -4.99 12.85
CA TYR A 86 23.18 -3.63 12.59
C TYR A 86 21.93 -3.36 13.40
N LYS A 87 21.96 -2.33 14.25
CA LYS A 87 20.80 -1.94 15.04
C LYS A 87 19.71 -1.42 14.12
N ALA A 88 18.49 -1.92 14.28
CA ALA A 88 17.35 -1.45 13.52
C ALA A 88 16.85 -0.07 14.01
N SER A 89 16.38 0.72 13.08
CA SER A 89 15.51 1.87 13.28
C SER A 89 14.06 1.46 13.04
N LEU A 90 13.13 2.22 13.61
CA LEU A 90 11.70 1.96 13.51
C LEU A 90 11.00 3.19 12.94
N ALA A 91 9.98 2.95 12.12
CA ALA A 91 9.06 3.98 11.66
C ALA A 91 7.65 3.39 11.50
N ILE A 92 6.61 4.19 11.64
CA ILE A 92 5.22 3.76 11.52
C ILE A 92 4.52 4.62 10.47
N GLU A 93 3.70 4.00 9.63
CA GLU A 93 2.83 4.72 8.72
C GLU A 93 1.64 5.32 9.48
N ASN A 94 1.13 6.46 9.04
CA ASN A 94 -0.12 7.04 9.58
C ASN A 94 -1.35 6.19 9.16
N LEU A 95 -2.54 6.54 9.64
CA LEU A 95 -3.78 5.82 9.31
C LEU A 95 -4.20 5.93 7.83
N LYS A 96 -3.68 6.90 7.10
CA LYS A 96 -3.88 7.05 5.64
C LYS A 96 -2.82 6.33 4.83
N TYR A 97 -1.85 5.71 5.50
CA TYR A 97 -0.73 4.98 4.89
C TYR A 97 0.12 5.81 3.91
N ASN A 98 0.12 7.15 4.03
CA ASN A 98 0.82 8.07 3.13
C ASN A 98 1.91 8.91 3.79
N GLN A 99 2.12 8.75 5.09
CA GLN A 99 3.17 9.43 5.86
C GLN A 99 3.88 8.43 6.77
N ILE A 100 5.18 8.63 6.96
CA ILE A 100 6.02 7.82 7.86
C ILE A 100 6.53 8.69 9.00
N SER A 101 6.41 8.21 10.23
CA SER A 101 6.89 8.85 11.44
C SER A 101 7.76 7.89 12.26
N GLN A 102 8.84 8.42 12.86
CA GLN A 102 9.69 7.68 13.81
C GLN A 102 9.26 7.86 15.27
N THR A 103 8.30 8.76 15.52
CA THR A 103 7.89 9.19 16.86
C THR A 103 6.42 9.00 17.18
N ASP A 104 5.65 8.52 16.20
CA ASP A 104 4.22 8.26 16.36
C ASP A 104 3.96 7.01 17.22
N THR A 105 2.72 6.81 17.62
CA THR A 105 2.28 5.76 18.54
C THR A 105 1.26 4.85 17.88
N LEU A 106 1.09 3.64 18.44
CA LEU A 106 0.06 2.69 18.04
C LEU A 106 -1.02 2.67 19.14
N LYS A 107 -2.19 3.28 18.85
CA LYS A 107 -3.30 3.38 19.80
C LYS A 107 -4.06 2.08 19.93
N GLU A 108 -5.01 2.04 20.89
CA GLU A 108 -5.94 0.94 21.08
C GLU A 108 -6.66 0.62 19.77
N ASP A 109 -6.76 -0.68 19.44
CA ASP A 109 -7.41 -1.26 18.27
C ASP A 109 -6.90 -0.78 16.88
N GLU A 110 -5.88 0.08 16.85
CA GLU A 110 -5.24 0.48 15.61
C GLU A 110 -4.44 -0.65 14.98
N GLU A 111 -4.54 -0.74 13.66
CA GLU A 111 -3.68 -1.57 12.81
C GLU A 111 -2.88 -0.66 11.87
N ARG A 112 -1.54 -0.79 11.91
CA ARG A 112 -0.62 0.08 11.19
C ARG A 112 0.53 -0.73 10.60
N TYR A 113 1.15 -0.21 9.55
CA TYR A 113 2.42 -0.72 9.06
C TYR A 113 3.58 -0.11 9.84
N ILE A 114 4.48 -0.98 10.31
CA ILE A 114 5.70 -0.61 11.03
C ILE A 114 6.89 -1.10 10.21
N HIS A 115 7.73 -0.17 9.81
CA HIS A 115 9.01 -0.43 9.17
C HIS A 115 10.08 -0.68 10.21
N ILE A 116 10.78 -1.80 10.09
CA ILE A 116 11.98 -2.15 10.85
C ILE A 116 13.11 -2.17 9.85
N TYR A 117 14.01 -1.21 9.93
CA TYR A 117 15.01 -1.01 8.89
C TYR A 117 16.40 -0.70 9.44
N CYS A 118 17.43 -1.01 8.67
CA CYS A 118 18.80 -0.55 8.90
C CYS A 118 19.40 0.02 7.63
N GLU A 119 20.27 1.04 7.80
CA GLU A 119 21.08 1.59 6.72
C GLU A 119 22.39 0.79 6.62
N ILE A 120 22.73 0.37 5.40
CA ILE A 120 23.90 -0.46 5.14
C ILE A 120 24.54 -0.01 3.80
N ASN A 121 25.87 -0.05 3.75
CA ASN A 121 26.57 0.17 2.48
C ASN A 121 26.23 -0.96 1.49
N GLU A 122 25.93 -0.62 0.25
CA GLU A 122 25.52 -1.56 -0.81
C GLU A 122 26.52 -2.74 -0.95
N SER A 123 27.83 -2.49 -0.81
CA SER A 123 28.87 -3.52 -0.89
C SER A 123 28.78 -4.59 0.20
N ASN A 124 28.11 -4.30 1.32
CA ASN A 124 27.91 -5.20 2.45
C ASN A 124 26.60 -6.00 2.37
N ILE A 125 25.74 -5.71 1.40
CA ILE A 125 24.50 -6.46 1.20
C ILE A 125 24.84 -7.84 0.65
N LYS A 126 24.35 -8.88 1.31
CA LYS A 126 24.54 -10.30 0.95
C LYS A 126 23.19 -10.95 0.72
N GLU A 127 23.20 -12.09 0.02
CA GLU A 127 22.00 -12.85 -0.33
C GLU A 127 21.04 -13.13 0.83
N GLN A 128 21.60 -13.30 2.03
CA GLN A 128 20.82 -13.65 3.20
C GLN A 128 21.03 -12.65 4.32
N ALA A 129 19.92 -12.30 4.95
CA ALA A 129 19.89 -11.50 6.16
C ALA A 129 18.97 -12.17 7.20
N ASN A 130 19.29 -11.92 8.46
CA ASN A 130 18.48 -12.35 9.59
C ASN A 130 18.06 -11.12 10.40
N LEU A 131 16.77 -10.98 10.66
CA LEU A 131 16.23 -10.01 11.60
C LEU A 131 15.95 -10.72 12.93
N LYS A 132 16.65 -10.32 13.99
CA LYS A 132 16.31 -10.66 15.38
C LYS A 132 15.40 -9.57 15.90
N LEU A 133 14.17 -9.93 16.22
CA LEU A 133 13.15 -9.00 16.66
C LEU A 133 12.75 -9.33 18.11
N LYS A 134 12.93 -8.36 19.00
CA LYS A 134 12.49 -8.44 20.37
C LYS A 134 11.16 -7.72 20.52
N ILE A 135 10.13 -8.44 21.00
CA ILE A 135 8.78 -7.91 21.15
C ILE A 135 8.54 -7.59 22.62
N ARG A 136 8.22 -6.34 22.91
CA ARG A 136 7.94 -5.81 24.26
C ARG A 136 8.98 -6.20 25.31
N ASN A 137 10.25 -6.30 24.92
CA ASN A 137 11.36 -6.71 25.76
C ASN A 137 11.22 -8.11 26.41
N LYS A 138 10.31 -8.95 25.92
CA LYS A 138 10.03 -10.27 26.51
C LYS A 138 10.37 -11.42 25.56
N GLU A 139 9.81 -11.42 24.38
CA GLU A 139 9.99 -12.47 23.38
C GLU A 139 11.00 -12.04 22.33
N GLU A 140 11.88 -12.96 21.91
CA GLU A 140 12.79 -12.77 20.80
C GLU A 140 12.45 -13.77 19.71
N VAL A 141 12.13 -13.26 18.52
CA VAL A 141 11.84 -14.05 17.33
C VAL A 141 12.86 -13.77 16.24
N GLN A 142 13.00 -14.67 15.27
CA GLN A 142 13.91 -14.52 14.15
C GLN A 142 13.15 -14.60 12.84
N TYR A 143 13.57 -13.79 11.90
CA TYR A 143 13.12 -13.80 10.52
C TYR A 143 14.32 -13.88 9.58
N ASN A 144 14.42 -14.99 8.85
CA ASN A 144 15.44 -15.21 7.82
C ASN A 144 14.84 -14.87 6.45
N PHE A 145 15.53 -14.07 5.66
CA PHE A 145 15.06 -13.69 4.34
C PHE A 145 16.20 -13.48 3.34
N SER A 146 15.88 -13.62 2.07
CA SER A 146 16.79 -13.29 0.98
C SER A 146 16.69 -11.81 0.65
N THR A 147 17.83 -11.15 0.51
CA THR A 147 17.92 -9.75 0.08
C THR A 147 17.89 -9.61 -1.43
N LEU A 148 18.05 -10.71 -2.17
CA LEU A 148 18.03 -10.73 -3.65
C LEU A 148 16.66 -11.11 -4.23
N GLN A 149 15.78 -11.68 -3.42
CA GLN A 149 14.40 -11.91 -3.86
C GLN A 149 13.66 -10.57 -3.89
N GLU A 150 13.08 -10.25 -5.05
CA GLU A 150 12.02 -9.26 -5.06
C GLU A 150 10.97 -9.72 -4.05
N PRO A 151 10.45 -8.78 -3.23
CA PRO A 151 9.45 -9.14 -2.25
C PRO A 151 8.31 -9.84 -2.98
N GLU A 152 8.04 -11.08 -2.59
CA GLU A 152 6.84 -11.78 -3.01
C GLU A 152 5.66 -11.04 -2.36
N VAL A 153 5.24 -9.95 -3.00
CA VAL A 153 4.00 -9.28 -2.64
C VAL A 153 2.91 -10.27 -3.02
N ILE A 154 2.36 -10.98 -2.05
CA ILE A 154 1.16 -11.78 -2.27
C ILE A 154 0.04 -10.76 -2.53
N GLN A 155 -0.03 -10.33 -3.78
CA GLN A 155 -1.13 -9.50 -4.24
C GLN A 155 -2.33 -10.40 -4.41
N THR A 156 -3.38 -10.08 -3.70
CA THR A 156 -4.67 -10.74 -3.93
C THR A 156 -5.15 -10.32 -5.30
N GLN A 157 -5.23 -11.26 -6.24
CA GLN A 157 -5.76 -11.01 -7.59
C GLN A 157 -7.27 -10.83 -7.52
N LYS A 158 -7.76 -9.86 -8.26
CA LYS A 158 -9.18 -9.54 -8.42
C LYS A 158 -9.51 -9.30 -9.89
N SER A 159 -10.71 -9.64 -10.28
CA SER A 159 -11.20 -9.49 -11.64
C SER A 159 -12.34 -8.47 -11.70
N VAL A 160 -12.65 -8.02 -12.89
CA VAL A 160 -13.90 -7.29 -13.16
C VAL A 160 -15.09 -8.16 -12.72
N GLY A 161 -16.04 -7.56 -11.98
CA GLY A 161 -17.17 -8.22 -11.33
C GLY A 161 -16.92 -8.64 -9.88
N ASP A 162 -15.66 -8.64 -9.40
CA ASP A 162 -15.38 -8.95 -8.00
C ASP A 162 -15.74 -7.81 -7.07
N SER A 163 -16.06 -8.19 -5.82
CA SER A 163 -16.29 -7.24 -4.73
C SER A 163 -15.27 -7.43 -3.61
N LEU A 164 -14.95 -6.33 -2.95
CA LEU A 164 -14.05 -6.25 -1.80
C LEU A 164 -14.82 -5.75 -0.59
N ASN A 165 -14.83 -6.53 0.49
CA ASN A 165 -15.34 -6.09 1.78
C ASN A 165 -14.13 -5.67 2.64
N LEU A 166 -13.91 -4.39 2.79
CA LEU A 166 -12.84 -3.81 3.57
C LEU A 166 -13.39 -3.29 4.91
N LYS A 167 -12.52 -2.73 5.73
CA LYS A 167 -12.92 -2.23 7.05
C LYS A 167 -13.91 -1.07 6.95
N ASP A 168 -13.57 -0.07 6.12
CA ASP A 168 -14.27 1.20 6.03
C ASP A 168 -15.03 1.37 4.70
N SER A 169 -14.90 0.39 3.77
CA SER A 169 -15.56 0.44 2.47
C SER A 169 -15.97 -0.93 1.92
N HIS A 170 -16.95 -0.89 1.02
CA HIS A 170 -17.27 -1.97 0.10
C HIS A 170 -17.02 -1.47 -1.32
N ILE A 171 -16.23 -2.21 -2.10
CA ILE A 171 -15.85 -1.83 -3.47
C ILE A 171 -16.28 -2.94 -4.43
N THR A 172 -16.95 -2.57 -5.51
CA THR A 172 -17.22 -3.45 -6.65
C THR A 172 -16.39 -2.98 -7.83
N ILE A 173 -15.70 -3.89 -8.49
CA ILE A 173 -14.90 -3.62 -9.68
C ILE A 173 -15.80 -3.80 -10.89
N ASP A 174 -16.18 -2.69 -11.56
CA ASP A 174 -17.17 -2.75 -12.63
C ASP A 174 -16.55 -3.04 -13.99
N GLU A 175 -15.51 -2.28 -14.37
CA GLU A 175 -15.01 -2.29 -15.74
C GLU A 175 -13.59 -1.74 -15.84
N ILE A 176 -12.82 -2.21 -16.83
CA ILE A 176 -11.57 -1.60 -17.27
C ILE A 176 -11.82 -0.94 -18.63
N LEU A 177 -11.60 0.37 -18.71
CA LEU A 177 -11.85 1.19 -19.90
C LEU A 177 -10.55 1.62 -20.54
N GLN A 178 -10.56 1.67 -21.89
CA GLN A 178 -9.57 2.41 -22.66
C GLN A 178 -10.31 3.51 -23.42
N THR A 179 -10.08 4.79 -23.08
CA THR A 179 -10.82 5.91 -23.65
C THR A 179 -10.03 7.21 -23.62
N GLN A 180 -10.24 8.10 -24.59
CA GLN A 180 -9.64 9.44 -24.58
C GLN A 180 -10.37 10.41 -23.63
N LYS A 181 -11.54 10.05 -23.12
CA LYS A 181 -12.31 10.87 -22.19
C LYS A 181 -13.15 10.02 -21.28
N ILE A 182 -13.20 10.39 -20.00
CA ILE A 182 -14.15 9.83 -19.05
C ILE A 182 -15.45 10.63 -19.14
N GLU A 183 -16.55 9.91 -19.28
CA GLU A 183 -17.89 10.50 -19.39
C GLU A 183 -18.80 9.89 -18.30
N PRO A 184 -19.82 10.63 -17.83
CA PRO A 184 -20.76 10.11 -16.84
C PRO A 184 -21.66 9.03 -17.45
N SER A 185 -22.16 8.13 -16.63
CA SER A 185 -22.99 6.99 -17.05
C SER A 185 -24.32 7.42 -17.66
N ASN A 186 -24.90 8.54 -17.20
CA ASN A 186 -26.15 9.11 -17.70
C ASN A 186 -25.92 10.39 -18.49
N LYS A 187 -25.57 10.25 -19.78
CA LYS A 187 -25.33 11.39 -20.68
C LYS A 187 -26.67 12.04 -21.03
N GLY A 188 -27.04 13.09 -20.28
CA GLY A 188 -28.17 13.94 -20.65
C GLY A 188 -27.83 14.85 -21.87
N PHE A 189 -28.72 15.80 -22.14
CA PHE A 189 -28.50 16.77 -23.20
C PHE A 189 -27.27 17.66 -22.96
N PHE A 190 -26.95 17.88 -21.66
CA PHE A 190 -25.76 18.56 -21.18
C PHE A 190 -25.08 17.69 -20.15
N TYR A 191 -23.80 17.37 -20.32
CA TYR A 191 -22.98 16.64 -19.38
C TYR A 191 -21.54 17.16 -19.40
N SER A 192 -20.82 17.00 -18.31
CA SER A 192 -19.38 17.27 -18.26
C SER A 192 -18.60 15.97 -18.51
N TYR A 193 -17.46 16.09 -19.16
CA TYR A 193 -16.52 14.99 -19.36
C TYR A 193 -15.12 15.44 -19.00
N HIS A 194 -14.24 14.48 -18.76
CA HIS A 194 -12.83 14.71 -18.45
C HIS A 194 -11.95 14.09 -19.54
N PRO A 195 -11.35 14.90 -20.43
CA PRO A 195 -10.49 14.41 -21.49
C PRO A 195 -9.08 14.11 -20.97
N THR A 196 -8.28 13.39 -21.74
CA THR A 196 -6.82 13.36 -21.55
C THR A 196 -6.22 14.75 -21.80
N ASP A 197 -5.09 15.05 -21.15
CA ASP A 197 -4.40 16.34 -21.31
C ASP A 197 -3.77 16.49 -22.71
N ASN A 198 -3.50 15.37 -23.39
CA ASN A 198 -2.87 15.31 -24.70
C ASN A 198 -3.61 14.34 -25.64
N ASP A 199 -3.73 14.71 -26.91
CA ASP A 199 -4.32 13.86 -27.96
C ASP A 199 -3.56 12.53 -28.19
N ASN A 200 -2.29 12.46 -27.77
CA ASN A 200 -1.45 11.28 -27.87
C ASN A 200 -1.57 10.34 -26.66
N GLU A 201 -2.52 10.61 -25.78
CA GLU A 201 -2.78 9.81 -24.59
C GLU A 201 -4.19 9.20 -24.63
N THR A 202 -4.32 8.07 -23.98
CA THR A 202 -5.58 7.37 -23.73
C THR A 202 -5.62 6.98 -22.27
N PHE A 203 -6.72 7.18 -21.59
CA PHE A 203 -6.91 6.64 -20.25
C PHE A 203 -7.05 5.13 -20.30
N VAL A 204 -6.22 4.43 -19.50
CA VAL A 204 -6.58 3.14 -18.96
C VAL A 204 -7.23 3.43 -17.61
N ALA A 205 -8.52 3.15 -17.48
CA ALA A 205 -9.28 3.53 -16.29
C ALA A 205 -9.98 2.32 -15.67
N LEU A 206 -9.82 2.16 -14.37
CA LEU A 206 -10.59 1.22 -13.58
C LEU A 206 -11.84 1.93 -13.05
N LYS A 207 -13.01 1.48 -13.50
CA LYS A 207 -14.30 1.93 -12.99
C LYS A 207 -14.70 1.05 -11.81
N ILE A 208 -15.07 1.68 -10.70
CA ILE A 208 -15.52 0.99 -9.48
C ILE A 208 -16.74 1.68 -8.88
N GLU A 209 -17.55 0.93 -8.15
CA GLU A 209 -18.47 1.48 -7.16
C GLU A 209 -17.84 1.38 -5.78
N LEU A 210 -17.74 2.50 -5.07
CA LEU A 210 -17.25 2.58 -3.70
C LEU A 210 -18.38 3.01 -2.77
N LYS A 211 -18.76 2.13 -1.86
CA LYS A 211 -19.68 2.43 -0.75
C LYS A 211 -18.88 2.70 0.52
N ASN A 212 -19.05 3.85 1.11
CA ASN A 212 -18.50 4.17 2.42
C ASN A 212 -19.30 3.44 3.51
N THR A 213 -18.67 2.49 4.21
CA THR A 213 -19.29 1.73 5.32
C THR A 213 -18.84 2.24 6.69
N SER A 214 -17.97 3.26 6.72
CA SER A 214 -17.48 3.88 7.95
C SER A 214 -18.45 4.94 8.49
N GLU A 215 -18.20 5.42 9.69
CA GLU A 215 -18.91 6.55 10.32
C GLU A 215 -18.33 7.91 9.91
N HIS A 216 -17.30 7.93 9.06
CA HIS A 216 -16.57 9.14 8.66
C HIS A 216 -16.67 9.36 7.15
N THR A 217 -16.62 10.61 6.74
CA THR A 217 -16.51 10.98 5.33
C THR A 217 -15.19 10.51 4.73
N ILE A 218 -15.24 9.87 3.57
CA ILE A 218 -14.07 9.45 2.80
C ILE A 218 -13.73 10.51 1.76
N ASP A 219 -12.46 10.92 1.69
CA ASP A 219 -11.90 11.63 0.55
C ASP A 219 -11.22 10.61 -0.38
N PRO A 220 -11.80 10.31 -1.55
CA PRO A 220 -11.24 9.29 -2.43
C PRO A 220 -9.81 9.56 -2.85
N SER A 221 -9.41 10.83 -2.99
CA SER A 221 -8.06 11.21 -3.40
C SER A 221 -6.96 10.81 -2.39
N GLU A 222 -7.34 10.64 -1.13
CA GLU A 222 -6.45 10.18 -0.05
C GLU A 222 -6.64 8.70 0.29
N TYR A 223 -7.70 8.08 -0.22
CA TYR A 223 -8.17 6.78 0.23
C TYR A 223 -7.82 5.64 -0.72
N ILE A 224 -7.91 5.87 -2.03
CA ILE A 224 -7.72 4.86 -3.06
C ILE A 224 -6.92 5.41 -4.23
N TYR A 225 -6.11 4.59 -4.87
CA TYR A 225 -5.45 4.90 -6.14
C TYR A 225 -5.08 3.61 -6.89
N CYS A 226 -4.78 3.74 -8.18
CA CYS A 226 -4.17 2.69 -8.99
C CYS A 226 -2.79 3.10 -9.49
N ILE A 227 -1.96 2.10 -9.74
CA ILE A 227 -0.74 2.21 -10.53
C ILE A 227 -0.89 1.28 -11.73
N TYR A 228 -0.69 1.83 -12.91
CA TYR A 228 -0.56 1.07 -14.15
C TYR A 228 0.93 0.92 -14.48
N THR A 229 1.40 -0.30 -14.54
CA THR A 229 2.79 -0.62 -14.87
C THR A 229 2.85 -1.21 -16.28
N ILE A 230 3.60 -0.57 -17.17
CA ILE A 230 3.79 -1.01 -18.56
C ILE A 230 5.23 -0.70 -18.99
N ASN A 231 5.95 -1.66 -19.56
CA ASN A 231 7.34 -1.50 -20.02
C ASN A 231 8.25 -0.84 -18.96
N GLN A 232 8.15 -1.25 -17.70
CA GLN A 232 8.88 -0.71 -16.56
C GLN A 232 8.55 0.77 -16.22
N GLN A 233 7.58 1.36 -16.88
CA GLN A 233 7.04 2.67 -16.54
C GLN A 233 5.83 2.50 -15.62
N THR A 234 5.72 3.37 -14.63
CA THR A 234 4.59 3.38 -13.69
C THR A 234 3.82 4.67 -13.85
N ILE A 235 2.50 4.56 -13.99
CA ILE A 235 1.58 5.69 -14.17
C ILE A 235 0.53 5.60 -13.05
N GLN A 236 0.47 6.63 -12.23
CA GLN A 236 -0.50 6.70 -11.14
C GLN A 236 -1.83 7.27 -11.64
N SER A 237 -2.93 6.75 -11.09
CA SER A 237 -4.26 7.23 -11.42
C SER A 237 -4.56 8.61 -10.85
N GLN A 238 -5.30 9.38 -11.59
CA GLN A 238 -6.13 10.46 -11.07
C GLN A 238 -7.52 9.92 -10.72
N ILE A 239 -8.18 10.53 -9.73
CA ILE A 239 -9.53 10.15 -9.30
C ILE A 239 -10.54 11.03 -10.01
N ILE A 240 -11.53 10.40 -10.62
CA ILE A 240 -12.67 11.08 -11.22
C ILE A 240 -13.94 10.51 -10.59
N ILE A 241 -14.78 11.35 -10.02
CA ILE A 241 -15.97 11.00 -9.25
C ILE A 241 -17.20 11.34 -10.06
N GLU A 242 -18.11 10.42 -10.18
CA GLU A 242 -19.42 10.67 -10.80
C GLU A 242 -20.40 11.26 -9.78
N SER A 243 -21.22 12.21 -10.21
CA SER A 243 -22.28 12.81 -9.37
C SER A 243 -23.39 11.80 -9.08
N ASP A 244 -24.19 12.04 -8.02
CA ASP A 244 -25.30 11.16 -7.60
C ASP A 244 -26.33 10.88 -8.68
N ASN A 245 -26.58 11.87 -9.54
CA ASN A 245 -27.51 11.74 -10.63
C ASN A 245 -26.89 11.16 -11.92
N HIS A 246 -25.61 10.78 -11.85
CA HIS A 246 -24.83 10.22 -12.96
C HIS A 246 -24.74 11.11 -14.20
N LYS A 247 -24.89 12.43 -14.06
CA LYS A 247 -24.90 13.38 -15.20
C LYS A 247 -23.64 14.23 -15.32
N SER A 248 -22.81 14.22 -14.30
CA SER A 248 -21.57 15.01 -14.30
C SER A 248 -20.47 14.25 -13.57
N ILE A 249 -19.23 14.66 -13.85
CA ILE A 249 -18.03 14.14 -13.21
C ILE A 249 -17.20 15.28 -12.65
N SER A 250 -16.41 14.98 -11.62
CA SER A 250 -15.51 15.91 -10.93
C SER A 250 -14.22 15.20 -10.53
N THR A 251 -13.12 15.94 -10.45
CA THR A 251 -11.85 15.46 -9.86
C THR A 251 -11.77 15.68 -8.34
N THR A 252 -12.79 16.29 -7.78
CA THR A 252 -12.88 16.56 -6.33
C THR A 252 -14.25 16.15 -5.81
N GLY A 253 -14.31 15.65 -4.60
CA GLY A 253 -15.55 15.27 -3.92
C GLY A 253 -15.26 14.39 -2.73
N LYS A 254 -16.28 14.19 -1.92
CA LYS A 254 -16.24 13.35 -0.73
C LYS A 254 -17.38 12.35 -0.78
N ILE A 255 -17.24 11.24 -0.07
CA ILE A 255 -18.23 10.18 0.05
C ILE A 255 -18.69 10.14 1.50
N GLU A 256 -19.92 10.53 1.75
CA GLU A 256 -20.50 10.55 3.10
C GLU A 256 -20.74 9.12 3.63
N PRO A 257 -20.88 8.94 4.96
CA PRO A 257 -21.24 7.64 5.52
C PRO A 257 -22.46 7.02 4.85
N LEU A 258 -22.39 5.73 4.51
CA LEU A 258 -23.39 4.91 3.80
C LEU A 258 -23.64 5.30 2.34
N GLU A 259 -22.99 6.32 1.84
CA GLU A 259 -23.10 6.74 0.44
C GLU A 259 -22.31 5.79 -0.48
N THR A 260 -22.83 5.60 -1.69
CA THR A 260 -22.15 4.86 -2.78
C THR A 260 -21.87 5.83 -3.92
N ARG A 261 -20.64 5.80 -4.46
CA ARG A 261 -20.21 6.60 -5.59
C ARG A 261 -19.52 5.75 -6.65
N THR A 262 -19.76 6.10 -7.91
CA THR A 262 -18.96 5.61 -9.02
C THR A 262 -17.69 6.44 -9.14
N LEU A 263 -16.55 5.75 -9.14
CA LEU A 263 -15.22 6.33 -9.31
C LEU A 263 -14.55 5.76 -10.55
N TYR A 264 -13.78 6.61 -11.22
CA TYR A 264 -12.85 6.21 -12.28
C TYR A 264 -11.43 6.50 -11.81
N LEU A 265 -10.63 5.45 -11.69
CA LEU A 265 -9.21 5.52 -11.38
C LEU A 265 -8.47 5.57 -12.72
N ALA A 266 -8.26 6.77 -13.24
CA ALA A 266 -7.86 7.00 -14.63
C ALA A 266 -6.35 7.27 -14.75
N MET A 267 -5.62 6.41 -15.47
CA MET A 267 -4.20 6.50 -15.75
C MET A 267 -3.97 6.97 -17.20
N PRO A 268 -3.43 8.19 -17.45
CA PRO A 268 -3.14 8.67 -18.79
C PRO A 268 -1.91 7.95 -19.36
N VAL A 269 -2.11 7.13 -20.38
CA VAL A 269 -1.08 6.30 -21.01
C VAL A 269 -0.82 6.79 -22.42
N LYS A 270 0.45 6.92 -22.81
CA LYS A 270 0.82 7.24 -24.18
C LYS A 270 0.36 6.16 -25.14
N ASN A 271 -0.21 6.55 -26.29
CA ASN A 271 -0.80 5.62 -27.25
C ASN A 271 0.17 4.59 -27.83
N ASP A 272 1.47 4.93 -27.90
CA ASP A 272 2.53 4.01 -28.35
C ASP A 272 2.79 2.85 -27.37
N LEU A 273 2.51 3.04 -26.10
CA LEU A 273 2.66 2.02 -25.05
C LEU A 273 1.48 1.04 -25.00
N LEU A 274 0.29 1.45 -25.44
CA LEU A 274 -0.92 0.61 -25.37
C LEU A 274 -0.91 -0.64 -26.24
N LYS A 275 0.14 -0.84 -27.03
CA LYS A 275 0.36 -2.07 -27.82
C LYS A 275 0.80 -3.25 -26.96
N ASP A 276 1.30 -2.97 -25.75
CA ASP A 276 1.80 -3.94 -24.80
C ASP A 276 0.77 -4.16 -23.68
N THR A 277 0.88 -5.28 -23.01
CA THR A 277 0.02 -5.59 -21.85
C THR A 277 0.62 -4.97 -20.61
N GLY A 278 -0.16 -4.16 -19.91
CA GLY A 278 0.20 -3.58 -18.62
C GLY A 278 -0.52 -4.25 -17.47
N LYS A 279 -0.05 -3.96 -16.26
CA LYS A 279 -0.58 -4.45 -14.99
C LYS A 279 -1.22 -3.30 -14.22
N ILE A 280 -2.42 -3.52 -13.65
CA ILE A 280 -3.08 -2.56 -12.76
C ILE A 280 -2.96 -3.07 -11.32
N ASP A 281 -2.35 -2.28 -10.47
CA ASP A 281 -2.32 -2.49 -9.02
C ASP A 281 -3.19 -1.42 -8.35
N MET A 282 -4.23 -1.86 -7.62
CA MET A 282 -5.12 -0.99 -6.84
C MET A 282 -4.73 -1.01 -5.37
N PHE A 283 -4.63 0.16 -4.78
CA PHE A 283 -4.26 0.38 -3.37
C PHE A 283 -5.43 1.03 -2.63
N VAL A 284 -5.88 0.39 -1.57
CA VAL A 284 -6.99 0.90 -0.74
C VAL A 284 -6.89 0.34 0.68
N GLU A 285 -7.11 1.18 1.69
CA GLU A 285 -7.05 0.81 3.12
C GLU A 285 -5.79 0.00 3.49
N GLY A 286 -4.63 0.37 2.92
CA GLY A 286 -3.36 -0.33 3.16
C GLY A 286 -3.25 -1.71 2.50
N ASN A 287 -4.23 -2.14 1.71
CA ASN A 287 -4.17 -3.37 0.94
C ASN A 287 -3.79 -3.08 -0.51
N THR A 288 -3.18 -4.07 -1.16
CA THR A 288 -2.83 -4.02 -2.58
C THR A 288 -3.52 -5.18 -3.30
N PHE A 289 -4.17 -4.87 -4.42
CA PHE A 289 -4.88 -5.83 -5.26
C PHE A 289 -4.38 -5.72 -6.69
N GLU A 290 -3.97 -6.82 -7.29
CA GLU A 290 -3.72 -6.90 -8.72
C GLU A 290 -5.06 -7.08 -9.45
N ILE A 291 -5.38 -6.17 -10.37
CA ILE A 291 -6.63 -6.22 -11.12
C ILE A 291 -6.38 -6.89 -12.47
N LEU A 292 -7.03 -8.03 -12.66
CA LEU A 292 -6.97 -8.78 -13.89
C LEU A 292 -8.03 -8.26 -14.86
N GLY A 293 -7.62 -7.96 -16.08
CA GLY A 293 -8.55 -7.72 -17.19
C GLY A 293 -9.31 -8.99 -17.54
N THR A 294 -10.50 -8.87 -18.10
CA THR A 294 -11.16 -10.00 -18.76
C THR A 294 -10.26 -10.47 -19.89
N GLN A 295 -9.80 -11.71 -19.83
CA GLN A 295 -9.23 -12.36 -21.01
C GLN A 295 -10.39 -12.61 -21.96
N ASP A 296 -10.52 -11.80 -23.02
CA ASP A 296 -11.34 -12.09 -24.18
C ASP A 296 -10.70 -13.16 -25.05
#